data_f9755c5f92c4761848e3c0f2a52e59c9
#
_entry.id   f9755c5f92c4761848e3c0f2a52e59c9
#
_cell.length_a   1.000
_cell.length_b   1.000
_cell.length_c   1.000
_cell.angle_alpha   90.00
_cell.angle_beta   90.00
_cell.angle_gamma   90.00
#
_symmetry.space_group_name_H-M   'P 1'
#
loop_
_entity.id
_entity.type
_entity.pdbx_description
1 polymer ?
#
loop_
_entity_poly.entity_id
_entity_poly.type
_entity_poly.pdbx_seq_one_letter_code
_entity_poly.pdbx_strand_id
1 'polypeptide(L)'
;DVTSGLGDNLAGTNSQLSALSYSGTVVSKKDGQAYPAVLLSMAYNTSRTDGRIYVGLIKENGQYDNGSTKYSIDWEYVYQVTEASALFAYSSLVELGDGRIGMIYEASPTTSWADGLRYMYYEEFTMSELTAN
;
A
#
# COMPACT_ATOMS: atom_id res chain seq x y z
N ASP A 1 10.46 13.41 0.57
CA ASP A 1 10.46 12.01 1.03
C ASP A 1 9.03 11.46 0.97
N VAL A 2 8.80 10.52 0.06
CA VAL A 2 7.47 9.93 -0.17
C VAL A 2 7.12 8.86 0.87
N THR A 3 8.07 8.43 1.68
CA THR A 3 7.86 7.41 2.70
C THR A 3 7.51 7.97 4.08
N SER A 4 7.49 9.30 4.20
CA SER A 4 7.10 9.96 5.45
C SER A 4 5.69 9.53 5.87
N GLY A 5 5.57 9.05 7.09
CA GLY A 5 4.30 8.53 7.61
C GLY A 5 4.15 7.01 7.55
N LEU A 6 5.07 6.32 6.86
CA LEU A 6 5.11 4.86 6.88
C LEU A 6 6.00 4.31 8.00
N GLY A 7 6.70 5.20 8.70
CA GLY A 7 7.61 4.81 9.77
C GLY A 7 8.82 4.06 9.25
N ASP A 8 9.43 3.29 10.14
CA ASP A 8 10.64 2.52 9.81
C ASP A 8 10.36 1.20 9.11
N ASN A 9 9.09 0.91 8.84
CA ASN A 9 8.68 -0.39 8.31
C ASN A 9 9.19 -0.67 6.90
N LEU A 10 9.39 0.37 6.09
CA LEU A 10 9.99 0.21 4.76
C LEU A 10 11.46 -0.18 4.82
N ALA A 11 12.18 0.28 5.83
CA ALA A 11 13.64 0.19 5.85
C ALA A 11 14.16 -1.24 6.03
N GLY A 12 13.35 -2.14 6.54
CA GLY A 12 13.82 -3.47 6.92
C GLY A 12 13.23 -4.62 6.12
N THR A 13 12.27 -4.38 5.24
CA THR A 13 11.70 -5.47 4.47
C THR A 13 12.54 -5.74 3.22
N ASN A 14 12.96 -6.99 3.05
CA ASN A 14 13.76 -7.44 1.90
C ASN A 14 12.91 -8.08 0.82
N SER A 15 11.62 -7.77 0.77
CA SER A 15 10.73 -8.27 -0.27
C SER A 15 10.33 -7.15 -1.22
N GLN A 16 10.02 -7.52 -2.45
CA GLN A 16 9.56 -6.60 -3.47
C GLN A 16 8.21 -6.02 -3.06
N LEU A 17 8.14 -4.72 -2.99
CA LEU A 17 6.88 -3.99 -2.80
C LEU A 17 6.34 -3.53 -4.15
N SER A 18 5.07 -3.12 -4.19
CA SER A 18 4.43 -2.62 -5.40
C SER A 18 3.74 -1.30 -5.12
N ALA A 19 3.94 -0.34 -6.01
CA ALA A 19 3.26 0.94 -5.97
C ALA A 19 2.41 1.12 -7.22
N LEU A 20 1.22 1.70 -7.05
CA LEU A 20 0.26 1.92 -8.12
C LEU A 20 -0.33 3.32 -8.00
N SER A 21 -0.30 4.07 -9.11
CA SER A 21 -1.00 5.35 -9.20
C SER A 21 -2.48 5.08 -9.54
N TYR A 22 -3.38 5.54 -8.68
CA TYR A 22 -4.82 5.36 -8.89
C TYR A 22 -5.35 6.39 -9.90
N SER A 23 -6.22 5.97 -10.80
CA SER A 23 -6.76 6.85 -11.85
C SER A 23 -7.82 7.83 -11.33
N GLY A 24 -8.50 7.50 -10.24
CA GLY A 24 -9.51 8.34 -9.63
C GLY A 24 -8.96 9.18 -8.48
N THR A 25 -9.87 9.62 -7.62
CA THR A 25 -9.53 10.37 -6.42
C THR A 25 -10.04 9.65 -5.18
N VAL A 26 -9.46 9.99 -4.03
CA VAL A 26 -9.86 9.46 -2.74
C VAL A 26 -10.12 10.63 -1.79
N VAL A 27 -11.21 10.55 -1.04
CA VAL A 27 -11.59 11.59 -0.09
C VAL A 27 -10.76 11.45 1.19
N SER A 28 -10.12 12.56 1.59
CA SER A 28 -9.38 12.59 2.84
C SER A 28 -10.32 12.58 4.04
N LYS A 29 -10.03 11.73 5.01
CA LYS A 29 -10.77 11.73 6.29
C LYS A 29 -10.40 12.91 7.17
N LYS A 30 -9.33 13.64 6.85
CA LYS A 30 -8.86 14.79 7.62
C LYS A 30 -9.56 16.09 7.25
N ASP A 31 -9.86 16.29 5.96
CA ASP A 31 -10.43 17.55 5.49
C ASP A 31 -11.66 17.38 4.58
N GLY A 32 -12.03 16.15 4.23
CA GLY A 32 -13.17 15.88 3.37
C GLY A 32 -12.97 16.22 1.90
N GLN A 33 -11.79 16.62 1.48
CA GLN A 33 -11.45 16.95 0.11
C GLN A 33 -11.02 15.70 -0.65
N ALA A 34 -11.21 15.70 -1.98
CA ALA A 34 -10.77 14.62 -2.85
C ALA A 34 -9.36 14.91 -3.40
N TYR A 35 -8.51 13.90 -3.36
CA TYR A 35 -7.12 14.00 -3.81
C TYR A 35 -6.75 12.83 -4.71
N PRO A 36 -5.79 13.02 -5.62
CA PRO A 36 -5.14 11.91 -6.28
C PRO A 36 -4.50 10.97 -5.25
N ALA A 37 -4.44 9.69 -5.58
CA ALA A 37 -3.96 8.69 -4.62
C ALA A 37 -2.94 7.75 -5.25
N VAL A 38 -2.08 7.22 -4.40
CA VAL A 38 -1.15 6.15 -4.70
C VAL A 38 -1.36 5.02 -3.70
N LEU A 39 -1.29 3.78 -4.20
CA LEU A 39 -1.37 2.60 -3.36
C LEU A 39 0.00 1.97 -3.25
N LEU A 40 0.30 1.41 -2.08
CA LEU A 40 1.54 0.70 -1.83
C LEU A 40 1.22 -0.61 -1.13
N SER A 41 1.64 -1.74 -1.70
CA SER A 41 1.52 -3.05 -1.05
C SER A 41 2.87 -3.54 -0.58
N MET A 42 2.93 -4.01 0.66
CA MET A 42 4.17 -4.51 1.26
C MET A 42 3.88 -5.30 2.53
N ALA A 43 4.87 -6.09 2.95
CA ALA A 43 4.88 -6.64 4.30
C ALA A 43 5.15 -5.52 5.30
N TYR A 44 4.42 -5.53 6.41
CA TYR A 44 4.55 -4.49 7.43
C TYR A 44 5.88 -4.54 8.17
N ASN A 45 6.45 -5.73 8.34
CA ASN A 45 7.65 -5.89 9.17
C ASN A 45 8.79 -6.61 8.44
N THR A 46 9.95 -6.61 9.07
CA THR A 46 11.19 -7.18 8.54
C THR A 46 11.16 -8.71 8.40
N SER A 47 10.24 -9.37 9.06
CA SER A 47 10.08 -10.83 9.01
C SER A 47 9.28 -11.32 7.80
N ARG A 48 8.88 -10.42 6.90
CA ARG A 48 8.01 -10.72 5.77
C ARG A 48 6.68 -11.30 6.23
N THR A 49 6.03 -10.63 7.17
CA THR A 49 4.69 -10.96 7.65
C THR A 49 3.81 -9.72 7.59
N ASP A 50 2.50 -9.91 7.80
CA ASP A 50 1.55 -8.81 7.90
C ASP A 50 1.46 -8.01 6.59
N GLY A 51 0.95 -8.65 5.54
CA GLY A 51 0.75 -8.00 4.24
C GLY A 51 -0.31 -6.92 4.31
N ARG A 52 0.03 -5.72 3.82
CA ARG A 52 -0.84 -4.55 3.87
C ARG A 52 -0.87 -3.81 2.54
N ILE A 53 -1.98 -3.10 2.32
CA ILE A 53 -2.08 -2.07 1.28
C ILE A 53 -2.25 -0.73 1.99
N TYR A 54 -1.38 0.21 1.66
CA TYR A 54 -1.46 1.59 2.14
C TYR A 54 -2.04 2.46 1.04
N VAL A 55 -2.93 3.39 1.40
CA VAL A 55 -3.46 4.38 0.48
C VAL A 55 -2.95 5.74 0.90
N GLY A 56 -2.17 6.36 0.04
CA GLY A 56 -1.58 7.68 0.25
C GLY A 56 -2.23 8.72 -0.63
N LEU A 57 -2.56 9.87 -0.05
CA LEU A 57 -3.16 10.99 -0.78
C LEU A 57 -2.08 11.98 -1.16
N ILE A 58 -2.05 12.38 -2.42
CA ILE A 58 -1.06 13.32 -2.95
C ILE A 58 -1.58 14.73 -2.70
N LYS A 59 -0.90 15.47 -1.84
CA LYS A 59 -1.31 16.81 -1.42
C LYS A 59 -0.21 17.83 -1.70
N GLU A 60 -0.61 19.05 -2.02
CA GLU A 60 0.34 20.15 -2.13
C GLU A 60 0.97 20.43 -0.78
N ASN A 61 2.28 20.69 -0.77
CA ASN A 61 3.05 20.94 0.44
C ASN A 61 4.11 22.04 0.20
N GLY A 62 3.62 23.23 -0.13
CA GLY A 62 4.48 24.39 -0.37
C GLY A 62 5.06 24.42 -1.78
N GLN A 63 6.14 25.17 -1.93
CA GLN A 63 6.80 25.38 -3.21
C GLN A 63 8.32 25.20 -3.08
N TYR A 64 8.95 24.82 -4.17
CA TYR A 64 10.41 24.88 -4.31
C TYR A 64 10.85 26.31 -4.54
N ASP A 65 12.15 26.58 -4.42
CA ASP A 65 12.73 27.93 -4.60
C ASP A 65 12.44 28.50 -5.98
N ASN A 66 12.29 27.64 -7.00
CA ASN A 66 11.97 28.07 -8.36
C ASN A 66 10.47 28.34 -8.58
N GLY A 67 9.64 28.25 -7.54
CA GLY A 67 8.21 28.50 -7.60
C GLY A 67 7.35 27.30 -8.01
N SER A 68 7.94 26.16 -8.36
CA SER A 68 7.15 24.96 -8.65
C SER A 68 6.57 24.34 -7.38
N THR A 69 5.40 23.73 -7.52
CA THR A 69 4.68 23.13 -6.38
C THR A 69 5.39 21.88 -5.88
N LYS A 70 5.54 21.80 -4.56
CA LYS A 70 5.92 20.56 -3.88
C LYS A 70 4.68 19.73 -3.58
N TYR A 71 4.85 18.42 -3.64
CA TYR A 71 3.82 17.47 -3.21
C TYR A 71 4.36 16.56 -2.12
N SER A 72 3.47 16.12 -1.25
CA SER A 72 3.75 15.10 -0.26
C SER A 72 2.68 14.02 -0.33
N ILE A 73 2.98 12.83 0.17
CA ILE A 73 2.03 11.74 0.27
C ILE A 73 1.61 11.62 1.73
N ASP A 74 0.31 11.75 1.97
CA ASP A 74 -0.29 11.56 3.28
C ASP A 74 -0.90 10.16 3.31
N TRP A 75 -0.25 9.22 4.01
CA TRP A 75 -0.67 7.83 4.11
C TRP A 75 -1.81 7.72 5.12
N GLU A 76 -3.04 8.01 4.66
CA GLU A 76 -4.19 8.09 5.54
C GLU A 76 -4.86 6.76 5.82
N TYR A 77 -4.77 5.80 4.91
CA TYR A 77 -5.51 4.55 5.03
C TYR A 77 -4.56 3.37 4.95
N VAL A 78 -4.85 2.35 5.74
CA VAL A 78 -4.14 1.08 5.69
C VAL A 78 -5.16 -0.06 5.73
N TYR A 79 -4.98 -1.04 4.87
CA TYR A 79 -5.80 -2.24 4.80
C TYR A 79 -4.92 -3.45 5.05
N GLN A 80 -5.32 -4.30 5.98
CA GLN A 80 -4.59 -5.52 6.28
C GLN A 80 -5.08 -6.64 5.36
N VAL A 81 -4.18 -7.13 4.49
CA VAL A 81 -4.49 -8.18 3.51
C VAL A 81 -4.41 -9.55 4.15
N THR A 82 -3.36 -9.80 4.92
CA THR A 82 -3.14 -11.07 5.62
C THR A 82 -3.14 -10.84 7.11
N GLU A 83 -3.30 -11.92 7.88
CA GLU A 83 -3.14 -11.82 9.34
C GLU A 83 -1.73 -11.37 9.70
N ALA A 84 -1.58 -10.74 10.87
CA ALA A 84 -0.33 -10.12 11.29
C ALA A 84 0.84 -11.11 11.39
N SER A 85 0.56 -12.38 11.67
CA SER A 85 1.58 -13.43 11.75
C SER A 85 1.78 -14.19 10.44
N ALA A 86 0.92 -13.99 9.45
CA ALA A 86 0.99 -14.72 8.19
C ALA A 86 2.12 -14.20 7.32
N LEU A 87 2.85 -15.10 6.69
CA LEU A 87 3.94 -14.74 5.79
C LEU A 87 3.40 -14.08 4.53
N PHE A 88 4.04 -13.00 4.15
CA PHE A 88 3.71 -12.20 2.97
C PHE A 88 5.01 -11.70 2.37
N ALA A 89 5.17 -11.86 1.07
CA ALA A 89 6.41 -11.44 0.41
C ALA A 89 6.10 -10.58 -0.81
N TYR A 90 6.48 -11.02 -1.99
CA TYR A 90 6.38 -10.23 -3.21
C TYR A 90 4.93 -10.00 -3.60
N SER A 91 4.62 -8.77 -4.01
CA SER A 91 3.28 -8.38 -4.43
C SER A 91 3.30 -7.51 -5.68
N SER A 92 2.21 -7.50 -6.40
CA SER A 92 2.00 -6.63 -7.57
C SER A 92 0.55 -6.18 -7.61
N LEU A 93 0.37 -4.87 -7.72
CA LEU A 93 -0.93 -4.22 -7.81
C LEU A 93 -1.26 -3.86 -9.25
N VAL A 94 -2.55 -3.91 -9.59
CA VAL A 94 -3.07 -3.44 -10.87
C VAL A 94 -4.42 -2.78 -10.65
N GLU A 95 -4.69 -1.72 -11.38
CA GLU A 95 -6.03 -1.13 -11.42
C GLU A 95 -6.80 -1.77 -12.56
N LEU A 96 -7.99 -2.31 -12.25
CA LEU A 96 -8.87 -2.92 -13.23
C LEU A 96 -9.74 -1.86 -13.91
N GLY A 97 -10.34 -2.20 -15.05
CA GLY A 97 -11.07 -1.24 -15.88
C GLY A 97 -12.30 -0.61 -15.21
N ASP A 98 -12.82 -1.23 -14.15
CA ASP A 98 -13.95 -0.71 -13.37
C ASP A 98 -13.52 0.02 -12.08
N GLY A 99 -12.23 0.29 -11.92
CA GLY A 99 -11.67 0.99 -10.75
C GLY A 99 -11.38 0.11 -9.56
N ARG A 100 -11.66 -1.20 -9.63
CA ARG A 100 -11.22 -2.14 -8.61
C ARG A 100 -9.72 -2.34 -8.68
N ILE A 101 -9.15 -2.74 -7.56
CA ILE A 101 -7.71 -3.01 -7.43
C ILE A 101 -7.50 -4.51 -7.36
N GLY A 102 -6.70 -5.04 -8.28
CA GLY A 102 -6.25 -6.42 -8.25
C GLY A 102 -4.87 -6.51 -7.62
N MET A 103 -4.61 -7.59 -6.88
CA MET A 103 -3.31 -7.84 -6.30
C MET A 103 -2.95 -9.32 -6.42
N ILE A 104 -1.77 -9.58 -6.98
CA ILE A 104 -1.14 -10.90 -6.92
C ILE A 104 -0.06 -10.82 -5.85
N TYR A 105 -0.01 -11.81 -4.97
CA TYR A 105 1.00 -11.79 -3.91
C TYR A 105 1.40 -13.20 -3.50
N GLU A 106 2.64 -13.30 -2.99
CA GLU A 106 3.19 -14.53 -2.45
C GLU A 106 2.95 -14.55 -0.93
N ALA A 107 2.37 -15.64 -0.45
CA ALA A 107 2.11 -15.81 0.97
C ALA A 107 2.22 -17.28 1.36
N SER A 108 2.22 -17.54 2.66
CA SER A 108 2.19 -18.89 3.20
C SER A 108 1.16 -18.95 4.33
N PRO A 109 0.43 -20.07 4.44
CA PRO A 109 -0.49 -20.25 5.57
C PRO A 109 0.23 -20.51 6.90
N THR A 110 1.54 -20.72 6.84
CA THR A 110 2.37 -20.95 8.03
C THR A 110 3.16 -19.70 8.40
N THR A 111 3.77 -19.71 9.56
CA THR A 111 4.57 -18.58 10.07
C THR A 111 6.07 -18.75 9.78
N SER A 112 6.45 -19.74 8.99
CA SER A 112 7.85 -20.02 8.67
C SER A 112 8.05 -20.35 7.21
N TRP A 113 8.94 -19.62 6.54
CA TRP A 113 9.35 -19.94 5.18
C TRP A 113 10.15 -21.25 5.08
N ALA A 114 10.66 -21.75 6.21
CA ALA A 114 11.50 -22.94 6.27
C ALA A 114 10.74 -24.24 5.93
N ASP A 115 9.41 -24.25 6.07
CA ASP A 115 8.59 -25.42 5.72
C ASP A 115 8.35 -25.56 4.20
N GLY A 116 8.75 -24.56 3.42
CA GLY A 116 8.65 -24.59 1.96
C GLY A 116 7.26 -24.31 1.39
N LEU A 117 6.27 -24.03 2.23
CA LEU A 117 4.91 -23.75 1.77
C LEU A 117 4.81 -22.32 1.28
N ARG A 118 4.63 -22.17 -0.03
CA ARG A 118 4.48 -20.87 -0.70
C ARG A 118 3.38 -20.98 -1.73
N TYR A 119 2.50 -19.98 -1.73
CA TYR A 119 1.38 -19.90 -2.66
C TYR A 119 1.30 -18.52 -3.26
N MET A 120 0.84 -18.47 -4.52
CA MET A 120 0.47 -17.21 -5.16
C MET A 120 -1.03 -17.04 -5.03
N TYR A 121 -1.46 -15.89 -4.52
CA TYR A 121 -2.86 -15.53 -4.37
C TYR A 121 -3.19 -14.37 -5.28
N TYR A 122 -4.45 -14.32 -5.71
CA TYR A 122 -5.01 -13.16 -6.39
C TYR A 122 -6.25 -12.72 -5.63
N GLU A 123 -6.32 -11.44 -5.30
CA GLU A 123 -7.48 -10.84 -4.65
C GLU A 123 -7.85 -9.53 -5.33
N GLU A 124 -9.12 -9.18 -5.27
CA GLU A 124 -9.64 -7.91 -5.77
C GLU A 124 -10.25 -7.12 -4.64
N PHE A 125 -10.03 -5.81 -4.65
CA PHE A 125 -10.52 -4.89 -3.63
C PHE A 125 -11.20 -3.70 -4.30
N THR A 126 -12.27 -3.19 -3.67
CA THR A 126 -12.80 -1.88 -4.02
C THR A 126 -12.05 -0.80 -3.25
N MET A 127 -12.02 0.42 -3.78
CA MET A 127 -11.42 1.52 -3.05
C MET A 127 -12.18 1.80 -1.73
N SER A 128 -13.50 1.56 -1.71
CA SER A 128 -14.28 1.66 -0.47
C SER A 128 -13.80 0.71 0.62
N GLU A 129 -13.45 -0.53 0.25
CA GLU A 129 -12.90 -1.49 1.20
C GLU A 129 -11.55 -1.03 1.74
N LEU A 130 -10.67 -0.54 0.84
CA LEU A 130 -9.32 -0.11 1.21
C LEU A 130 -9.32 1.15 2.10
N THR A 131 -10.37 1.95 2.04
CA THR A 131 -10.48 3.23 2.77
C THR A 131 -11.54 3.21 3.86
N ALA A 132 -11.99 2.04 4.28
CA ALA A 132 -13.04 1.91 5.28
C ALA A 132 -12.59 2.26 6.71
N ASN A 133 -11.29 2.42 6.94
CA ASN A 133 -10.73 2.69 8.27
C ASN A 133 -10.53 4.18 8.56
#